data_3735d735bcdf933281dc002f84869c33
#
_entry.id   3735d735bcdf933281dc002f84869c33
#
_cell.length_a   1.000
_cell.length_b   1.000
_cell.length_c   1.000
_cell.angle_alpha   90.00
_cell.angle_beta   90.00
_cell.angle_gamma   90.00
#
_symmetry.space_group_name_H-M   'P 1'
#
loop_
_entity.id
_entity.type
_entity.pdbx_description
1 polymer ?
#
loop_
_entity_poly.entity_id
_entity_poly.type
_entity_poly.pdbx_seq_one_letter_code
_entity_poly.pdbx_strand_id
1 'polypeptide(L)'
;MTMQSMLREKNMSMYRLSQISGVPKTTVIDICSGKSDIEGCTAKTVMQLSRALGCTMEELMQIDNARYDRSTGLPKDESYLEKGLPAYLQNSIAAMQTSWAIVDRGRKDLHWDIYWNELNADINSAETEQEISSDQAWYLRRKYLRMEKDDNT
;
A
#
# COMPACT_ATOMS: atom_id res chain seq x y z
N MET A 1 4.59 3.08 13.53
CA MET A 1 3.53 2.67 14.48
C MET A 1 2.17 3.04 13.92
N THR A 2 1.21 2.15 14.00
CA THR A 2 -0.18 2.40 13.56
C THR A 2 -1.09 2.58 14.77
N MET A 3 -2.29 3.12 14.54
CA MET A 3 -3.31 3.21 15.59
C MET A 3 -3.65 1.84 16.18
N GLN A 4 -3.78 0.83 15.33
CA GLN A 4 -4.06 -0.54 15.77
C GLN A 4 -2.95 -1.12 16.66
N SER A 5 -1.67 -0.88 16.31
CA SER A 5 -0.55 -1.33 17.13
C SER A 5 -0.51 -0.59 18.47
N MET A 6 -0.82 0.69 18.50
CA MET A 6 -0.92 1.46 19.74
C MET A 6 -2.05 0.94 20.65
N LEU A 7 -3.21 0.64 20.09
CA LEU A 7 -4.33 0.05 20.85
C LEU A 7 -3.95 -1.32 21.41
N ARG A 8 -3.23 -2.11 20.64
CA ARG A 8 -2.76 -3.43 21.07
C ARG A 8 -1.79 -3.32 22.23
N GLU A 9 -0.82 -2.41 22.17
CA GLU A 9 0.12 -2.15 23.27
C GLU A 9 -0.59 -1.71 24.55
N LYS A 10 -1.66 -0.95 24.43
CA LYS A 10 -2.45 -0.46 25.58
C LYS A 10 -3.57 -1.41 25.99
N ASN A 11 -3.66 -2.55 25.32
CA ASN A 11 -4.70 -3.56 25.57
C ASN A 11 -6.11 -2.95 25.53
N MET A 12 -6.36 -2.10 24.53
CA MET A 12 -7.59 -1.34 24.37
C MET A 12 -8.27 -1.67 23.04
N SER A 13 -9.60 -1.87 23.07
CA SER A 13 -10.40 -2.04 21.87
C SER A 13 -10.79 -0.69 21.26
N MET A 14 -11.19 -0.70 19.98
CA MET A 14 -11.73 0.48 19.31
C MET A 14 -12.98 1.01 20.01
N TYR A 15 -13.84 0.11 20.48
CA TYR A 15 -15.04 0.48 21.24
C TYR A 15 -14.69 1.20 22.55
N ARG A 16 -13.69 0.66 23.26
CA ARG A 16 -13.22 1.27 24.52
C ARG A 16 -12.63 2.66 24.27
N LEU A 17 -11.83 2.82 23.22
CA LEU A 17 -11.28 4.10 22.82
C LEU A 17 -12.39 5.11 22.52
N SER A 18 -13.42 4.70 21.77
CA SER A 18 -14.59 5.54 21.49
C SER A 18 -15.27 6.00 22.78
N GLN A 19 -15.48 5.10 23.74
CA GLN A 19 -16.12 5.44 25.01
C GLN A 19 -15.30 6.40 25.85
N ILE A 20 -13.99 6.17 26.00
CA ILE A 20 -13.12 7.00 26.82
C ILE A 20 -12.89 8.36 26.20
N SER A 21 -12.68 8.42 24.89
CA SER A 21 -12.35 9.65 24.17
C SER A 21 -13.57 10.53 23.91
N GLY A 22 -14.75 9.95 23.83
CA GLY A 22 -15.96 10.65 23.39
C GLY A 22 -16.01 10.83 21.86
N VAL A 23 -15.07 10.29 21.13
CA VAL A 23 -15.06 10.31 19.65
C VAL A 23 -16.03 9.24 19.12
N PRO A 24 -16.86 9.53 18.11
CA PRO A 24 -17.79 8.56 17.57
C PRO A 24 -17.07 7.27 17.12
N LYS A 25 -17.72 6.14 17.34
CA LYS A 25 -17.16 4.82 16.99
C LYS A 25 -16.80 4.70 15.51
N THR A 26 -17.64 5.26 14.63
CA THR A 26 -17.38 5.28 13.19
C THR A 26 -16.09 6.01 12.86
N THR A 27 -15.82 7.15 13.51
CA THR A 27 -14.58 7.91 13.35
C THR A 27 -13.37 7.09 13.80
N VAL A 28 -13.46 6.42 14.95
CA VAL A 28 -12.38 5.55 15.46
C VAL A 28 -12.12 4.40 14.50
N ILE A 29 -13.17 3.74 14.00
CA ILE A 29 -13.04 2.65 13.02
C ILE A 29 -12.38 3.15 11.74
N ASP A 30 -12.80 4.30 11.21
CA ASP A 30 -12.26 4.87 9.99
C ASP A 30 -10.77 5.21 10.13
N ILE A 31 -10.36 5.74 11.28
CA ILE A 31 -8.95 6.01 11.57
C ILE A 31 -8.17 4.70 11.67
N CYS A 32 -8.66 3.72 12.40
CA CYS A 32 -7.97 2.44 12.59
C CYS A 32 -7.87 1.62 11.31
N SER A 33 -8.85 1.72 10.41
CA SER A 33 -8.83 1.03 9.12
C SER A 33 -7.98 1.73 8.06
N GLY A 34 -7.56 2.98 8.32
CA GLY A 34 -6.83 3.81 7.37
C GLY A 34 -7.72 4.54 6.36
N LYS A 35 -9.03 4.49 6.53
CA LYS A 35 -9.97 5.24 5.69
C LYS A 35 -9.89 6.74 5.93
N SER A 36 -9.66 7.13 7.18
CA SER A 36 -9.43 8.51 7.59
C SER A 36 -8.04 8.66 8.19
N ASP A 37 -7.42 9.82 7.98
CA ASP A 37 -6.12 10.16 8.51
C ASP A 37 -6.25 11.07 9.73
N ILE A 38 -5.37 10.89 10.71
CA ILE A 38 -5.29 11.75 11.90
C ILE A 38 -5.08 13.21 11.49
N GLU A 39 -4.24 13.49 10.51
CA GLU A 39 -3.99 14.85 10.02
C GLU A 39 -5.26 15.53 9.46
N GLY A 40 -6.21 14.75 8.99
CA GLY A 40 -7.50 15.24 8.50
C GLY A 40 -8.53 15.48 9.59
N CYS A 41 -8.27 15.06 10.82
CA CYS A 41 -9.19 15.23 11.94
C CYS A 41 -9.13 16.66 12.50
N THR A 42 -10.22 17.09 13.13
CA THR A 42 -10.22 18.36 13.84
C THR A 42 -9.27 18.30 15.05
N ALA A 43 -8.76 19.45 15.46
CA ALA A 43 -7.89 19.54 16.64
C ALA A 43 -8.57 18.97 17.89
N LYS A 44 -9.89 19.17 18.03
CA LYS A 44 -10.69 18.63 19.12
C LYS A 44 -10.65 17.10 19.14
N THR A 45 -10.84 16.46 17.98
CA THR A 45 -10.79 15.00 17.86
C THR A 45 -9.40 14.46 18.20
N VAL A 46 -8.35 15.07 17.67
CA VAL A 46 -6.96 14.68 17.96
C VAL A 46 -6.66 14.82 19.46
N MET A 47 -7.10 15.92 20.08
CA MET A 47 -6.91 16.13 21.51
C MET A 47 -7.65 15.08 22.36
N GLN A 48 -8.89 14.74 22.01
CA GLN A 48 -9.68 13.73 22.70
C GLN A 48 -9.03 12.36 22.62
N LEU A 49 -8.55 11.98 21.44
CA LEU A 49 -7.85 10.70 21.21
C LEU A 49 -6.52 10.67 21.96
N SER A 50 -5.75 11.74 21.94
CA SER A 50 -4.45 11.79 22.64
C SER A 50 -4.61 11.64 24.15
N ARG A 51 -5.61 12.28 24.74
CA ARG A 51 -5.93 12.14 26.15
C ARG A 51 -6.35 10.72 26.52
N ALA A 52 -7.21 10.11 25.71
CA ALA A 52 -7.67 8.74 25.93
C ALA A 52 -6.53 7.72 25.82
N LEU A 53 -5.60 7.95 24.89
CA LEU A 53 -4.44 7.08 24.67
C LEU A 53 -3.26 7.38 25.59
N GLY A 54 -3.29 8.49 26.33
CA GLY A 54 -2.21 8.87 27.21
C GLY A 54 -0.92 9.28 26.49
N CYS A 55 -1.05 9.81 25.28
CA CYS A 55 0.05 10.33 24.47
C CYS A 55 -0.14 11.81 24.15
N THR A 56 0.89 12.45 23.61
CA THR A 56 0.77 13.85 23.15
C THR A 56 0.09 13.90 21.78
N MET A 57 -0.43 15.06 21.41
CA MET A 57 -0.99 15.28 20.07
C MET A 57 0.08 15.08 18.98
N GLU A 58 1.30 15.54 19.25
CA GLU A 58 2.45 15.38 18.35
C GLU A 58 2.78 13.91 18.10
N GLU A 59 2.80 13.08 19.15
CA GLU A 59 3.02 11.63 19.04
C GLU A 59 1.91 10.97 18.22
N LEU A 60 0.66 11.39 18.43
CA LEU A 60 -0.49 10.88 17.70
C LEU A 60 -0.43 11.27 16.21
N MET A 61 0.01 12.50 15.91
CA MET A 61 0.17 12.99 14.53
C MET A 61 1.25 12.26 13.75
N GLN A 62 2.22 11.64 14.42
CA GLN A 62 3.29 10.86 13.79
C GLN A 62 2.89 9.43 13.47
N ILE A 63 1.69 9.00 13.84
CA ILE A 63 1.20 7.66 13.52
C ILE A 63 0.90 7.58 12.03
N ASP A 64 1.64 6.71 11.33
CA ASP A 64 1.36 6.39 9.94
C ASP A 64 0.29 5.30 9.87
N ASN A 65 -0.94 5.73 9.85
CA ASN A 65 -2.12 4.87 9.89
C ASN A 65 -2.90 4.89 8.58
N ALA A 66 -2.62 5.85 7.71
CA ALA A 66 -3.33 6.00 6.46
C ALA A 66 -2.91 4.93 5.45
N ARG A 67 -3.85 4.11 5.01
CA ARG A 67 -3.67 3.16 3.90
C ARG A 67 -3.84 3.83 2.55
N TYR A 68 -4.41 5.01 2.53
CA TYR A 68 -4.79 5.72 1.31
C TYR A 68 -4.03 7.03 1.21
N ASP A 69 -3.64 7.38 -0.02
CA ASP A 69 -3.10 8.69 -0.32
C ASP A 69 -4.24 9.71 -0.31
N ARG A 70 -4.06 10.81 0.44
CA ARG A 70 -5.10 11.85 0.59
C ARG A 70 -5.39 12.61 -0.71
N SER A 71 -4.37 12.76 -1.54
CA SER A 71 -4.50 13.51 -2.80
C SER A 71 -5.26 12.72 -3.86
N THR A 72 -5.11 11.40 -3.88
CA THR A 72 -5.69 10.52 -4.90
C THR A 72 -6.88 9.70 -4.39
N GLY A 73 -7.00 9.50 -3.07
CA GLY A 73 -7.98 8.59 -2.47
C GLY A 73 -7.70 7.11 -2.73
N LEU A 74 -6.53 6.77 -3.25
CA LEU A 74 -6.13 5.41 -3.61
C LEU A 74 -5.19 4.80 -2.56
N PRO A 75 -5.16 3.47 -2.41
CA PRO A 75 -4.24 2.80 -1.48
C PRO A 75 -2.78 3.15 -1.77
N LYS A 76 -2.02 3.45 -0.72
CA LYS A 76 -0.59 3.82 -0.82
C LYS A 76 0.27 2.66 -1.32
N ASP A 77 -0.11 1.42 -1.04
CA ASP A 77 0.63 0.23 -1.48
C ASP A 77 0.44 -0.11 -2.96
N GLU A 78 -0.47 0.63 -3.63
CA GLU A 78 -0.78 0.45 -5.06
C GLU A 78 -1.23 -0.97 -5.45
N SER A 79 -1.57 -1.82 -4.48
CA SER A 79 -1.98 -3.22 -4.72
C SER A 79 -3.20 -3.36 -5.63
N TYR A 80 -4.04 -2.33 -5.69
CA TYR A 80 -5.20 -2.29 -6.60
C TYR A 80 -4.78 -2.38 -8.08
N LEU A 81 -3.54 -2.01 -8.42
CA LEU A 81 -3.03 -2.07 -9.79
C LEU A 81 -2.72 -3.50 -10.25
N GLU A 82 -2.67 -4.46 -9.34
CA GLU A 82 -2.52 -5.89 -9.67
C GLU A 82 -3.84 -6.61 -9.88
N LYS A 83 -4.97 -5.95 -9.71
CA LYS A 83 -6.29 -6.57 -9.91
C LYS A 83 -6.71 -6.54 -11.37
N GLY A 84 -7.39 -7.60 -11.80
CA GLY A 84 -7.95 -7.70 -13.14
C GLY A 84 -6.92 -7.93 -14.24
N LEU A 85 -5.74 -8.43 -13.91
CA LEU A 85 -4.71 -8.74 -14.91
C LEU A 85 -5.08 -9.97 -15.74
N PRO A 86 -4.77 -9.98 -17.06
CA PRO A 86 -4.96 -11.16 -17.89
C PRO A 86 -4.17 -12.38 -17.37
N ALA A 87 -4.67 -13.59 -17.61
CA ALA A 87 -4.05 -14.82 -17.11
C ALA A 87 -2.61 -15.01 -17.61
N TYR A 88 -2.34 -14.72 -18.90
CA TYR A 88 -1.00 -14.83 -19.45
C TYR A 88 -0.01 -13.89 -18.75
N LEU A 89 -0.46 -12.70 -18.40
CA LEU A 89 0.36 -11.71 -17.69
C LEU A 89 0.63 -12.16 -16.25
N GLN A 90 -0.36 -12.73 -15.57
CA GLN A 90 -0.17 -13.32 -14.24
C GLN A 90 0.87 -14.46 -14.27
N ASN A 91 0.85 -15.28 -15.29
CA ASN A 91 1.82 -16.39 -15.47
C ASN A 91 3.24 -15.86 -15.70
N SER A 92 3.40 -14.84 -16.55
CA SER A 92 4.70 -14.21 -16.80
C SER A 92 5.26 -13.53 -15.54
N ILE A 93 4.40 -12.91 -14.74
CA ILE A 93 4.77 -12.33 -13.45
C ILE A 93 5.27 -13.42 -12.49
N ALA A 94 4.55 -14.53 -12.39
CA ALA A 94 4.93 -15.63 -11.50
C ALA A 94 6.30 -16.24 -11.89
N ALA A 95 6.54 -16.41 -13.18
CA ALA A 95 7.83 -16.89 -13.68
C ALA A 95 8.97 -15.92 -13.35
N MET A 96 8.74 -14.62 -13.54
CA MET A 96 9.73 -13.59 -13.21
C MET A 96 10.03 -13.53 -11.72
N GLN A 97 9.01 -13.64 -10.87
CA GLN A 97 9.19 -13.67 -9.41
C GLN A 97 10.07 -14.84 -8.98
N THR A 98 9.85 -16.02 -9.55
CA THR A 98 10.68 -17.22 -9.28
C THR A 98 12.12 -16.97 -9.66
N SER A 99 12.37 -16.38 -10.84
CA SER A 99 13.72 -16.05 -11.31
C SER A 99 14.40 -15.01 -10.40
N TRP A 100 13.70 -13.95 -10.02
CA TRP A 100 14.24 -12.96 -9.06
C TRP A 100 14.59 -13.58 -7.72
N ALA A 101 13.80 -14.52 -7.22
CA ALA A 101 14.09 -15.20 -5.96
C ALA A 101 15.43 -15.96 -6.02
N ILE A 102 15.76 -16.53 -7.17
CA ILE A 102 17.06 -17.20 -7.41
C ILE A 102 18.19 -16.18 -7.46
N VAL A 103 18.03 -15.12 -8.23
CA VAL A 103 19.04 -14.06 -8.41
C VAL A 103 19.31 -13.31 -7.10
N ASP A 104 18.27 -13.01 -6.32
CA ASP A 104 18.40 -12.28 -5.05
C ASP A 104 19.12 -13.11 -3.98
N ARG A 105 19.18 -14.43 -4.13
CA ARG A 105 20.00 -15.33 -3.28
C ARG A 105 21.46 -15.40 -3.70
N GLY A 106 21.88 -14.61 -4.69
CA GLY A 106 23.23 -14.60 -5.23
C GLY A 106 23.53 -15.73 -6.21
N ARG A 107 22.50 -16.42 -6.68
CA ARG A 107 22.63 -17.49 -7.68
C ARG A 107 22.31 -16.97 -9.07
N LYS A 108 22.81 -17.63 -10.10
CA LYS A 108 22.46 -17.32 -11.49
C LYS A 108 21.24 -18.14 -11.90
N ASP A 109 20.29 -17.50 -12.55
CA ASP A 109 19.23 -18.17 -13.28
C ASP A 109 19.50 -17.99 -14.78
N LEU A 110 19.72 -19.09 -15.47
CA LEU A 110 20.03 -19.09 -16.90
C LEU A 110 18.86 -18.60 -17.77
N HIS A 111 17.67 -18.57 -17.22
CA HIS A 111 16.46 -18.17 -17.93
C HIS A 111 15.96 -16.80 -17.52
N TRP A 112 16.71 -16.08 -16.68
CA TRP A 112 16.30 -14.76 -16.16
C TRP A 112 15.98 -13.76 -17.28
N ASP A 113 16.84 -13.67 -18.28
CA ASP A 113 16.67 -12.76 -19.40
C ASP A 113 15.48 -13.13 -20.28
N ILE A 114 15.19 -14.41 -20.44
CA ILE A 114 14.01 -14.90 -21.15
C ILE A 114 12.74 -14.46 -20.43
N TYR A 115 12.65 -14.69 -19.12
CA TYR A 115 11.49 -14.30 -18.31
C TYR A 115 11.32 -12.78 -18.26
N TRP A 116 12.42 -12.04 -18.17
CA TRP A 116 12.39 -10.58 -18.18
C TRP A 116 11.84 -10.05 -19.50
N ASN A 117 12.35 -10.55 -20.62
CA ASN A 117 11.90 -10.14 -21.95
C ASN A 117 10.45 -10.54 -22.22
N GLU A 118 10.05 -11.73 -21.80
CA GLU A 118 8.69 -12.24 -21.95
C GLU A 118 7.70 -11.38 -21.16
N LEU A 119 7.99 -11.10 -19.91
CA LEU A 119 7.15 -10.25 -19.09
C LEU A 119 7.06 -8.83 -19.66
N ASN A 120 8.17 -8.26 -20.11
CA ASN A 120 8.19 -6.94 -20.73
C ASN A 120 7.31 -6.90 -22.00
N ALA A 121 7.41 -7.92 -22.84
CA ALA A 121 6.60 -8.05 -24.06
C ALA A 121 5.10 -8.18 -23.70
N ASP A 122 4.78 -8.99 -22.70
CA ASP A 122 3.40 -9.21 -22.26
C ASP A 122 2.79 -7.93 -21.66
N ILE A 123 3.54 -7.17 -20.88
CA ILE A 123 3.09 -5.88 -20.37
C ILE A 123 2.82 -4.92 -21.53
N ASN A 124 3.73 -4.82 -22.48
CA ASN A 124 3.57 -3.96 -23.66
C ASN A 124 2.34 -4.34 -24.50
N SER A 125 2.12 -5.63 -24.70
CA SER A 125 0.94 -6.14 -25.41
C SER A 125 -0.35 -5.80 -24.67
N ALA A 126 -0.40 -6.08 -23.37
CA ALA A 126 -1.58 -5.82 -22.54
C ALA A 126 -1.93 -4.32 -22.50
N GLU A 127 -0.93 -3.45 -22.43
CA GLU A 127 -1.13 -1.99 -22.50
C GLU A 127 -1.65 -1.56 -23.87
N THR A 128 -1.04 -2.04 -24.94
CA THR A 128 -1.41 -1.71 -26.32
C THR A 128 -2.83 -2.17 -26.64
N GLU A 129 -3.20 -3.38 -26.20
CA GLU A 129 -4.53 -3.95 -26.39
C GLU A 129 -5.57 -3.37 -25.40
N GLN A 130 -5.15 -2.47 -24.53
CA GLN A 130 -5.99 -1.85 -23.50
C GLN A 130 -6.61 -2.85 -22.50
N GLU A 131 -5.96 -3.98 -22.32
CA GLU A 131 -6.33 -4.95 -21.28
C GLU A 131 -5.90 -4.49 -19.88
N ILE A 132 -4.89 -3.64 -19.82
CA ILE A 132 -4.43 -2.95 -18.60
C ILE A 132 -4.25 -1.46 -18.89
N SER A 133 -4.31 -0.64 -17.84
CA SER A 133 -4.05 0.79 -17.94
C SER A 133 -2.54 1.09 -18.02
N SER A 134 -2.19 2.30 -18.45
CA SER A 134 -0.79 2.76 -18.42
C SER A 134 -0.22 2.78 -17.00
N ASP A 135 -1.04 3.11 -16.01
CA ASP A 135 -0.62 3.09 -14.59
C ASP A 135 -0.32 1.66 -14.12
N GLN A 136 -1.15 0.70 -14.51
CA GLN A 136 -0.88 -0.72 -14.25
C GLN A 136 0.41 -1.19 -14.92
N ALA A 137 0.61 -0.82 -16.19
CA ALA A 137 1.81 -1.19 -16.94
C ALA A 137 3.08 -0.66 -16.27
N TRP A 138 3.12 0.60 -15.86
CA TRP A 138 4.26 1.18 -15.16
C TRP A 138 4.48 0.58 -13.78
N TYR A 139 3.43 0.30 -13.04
CA TYR A 139 3.52 -0.38 -11.76
C TYR A 139 4.19 -1.76 -11.90
N LEU A 140 3.77 -2.55 -12.88
CA LEU A 140 4.34 -3.87 -13.15
C LEU A 140 5.80 -3.80 -13.59
N ARG A 141 6.14 -2.84 -14.45
CA ARG A 141 7.53 -2.60 -14.88
C ARG A 141 8.43 -2.27 -13.69
N ARG A 142 8.01 -1.37 -12.82
CA ARG A 142 8.79 -1.00 -11.62
C ARG A 142 8.93 -2.16 -10.65
N LYS A 143 7.85 -2.85 -10.36
CA LYS A 143 7.83 -3.89 -9.33
C LYS A 143 8.53 -5.18 -9.79
N TYR A 144 8.25 -5.65 -10.97
CA TYR A 144 8.69 -6.96 -11.44
C TYR A 144 9.87 -6.95 -12.42
N LEU A 145 10.02 -5.88 -13.18
CA LEU A 145 11.18 -5.70 -14.07
C LEU A 145 12.25 -4.80 -13.46
N ARG A 146 11.95 -4.17 -12.34
CA ARG A 146 12.83 -3.24 -11.62
C ARG A 146 13.33 -2.10 -12.51
N MET A 147 12.46 -1.64 -13.40
CA MET A 147 12.73 -0.50 -14.28
C MET A 147 12.49 0.80 -13.54
N GLU A 148 13.34 1.79 -13.80
CA GLU A 148 13.14 3.17 -13.35
C GLU A 148 12.51 3.99 -14.47
N LYS A 149 11.55 4.84 -14.13
CA LYS A 149 10.97 5.77 -15.08
C LYS A 149 11.87 7.00 -15.13
N ASP A 150 12.40 7.31 -16.31
CA ASP A 150 13.17 8.53 -16.50
C ASP A 150 12.26 9.75 -16.31
N ASP A 151 12.59 10.59 -15.32
CA ASP A 151 11.84 11.81 -15.01
C ASP A 151 11.98 12.92 -16.08
N ASN A 152 12.68 12.63 -17.18
CA ASN A 152 12.99 13.60 -18.24
C ASN A 152 12.09 13.51 -19.48
N THR A 153 10.95 12.86 -19.38
CA THR A 153 9.98 12.83 -20.49
C THR A 153 8.62 13.37 -20.07
#